data_145c88150b3604a9ec710403a4463861
#
_entry.id   145c88150b3604a9ec710403a4463861
#
_cell.length_a   1.000
_cell.length_b   1.000
_cell.length_c   1.000
_cell.angle_alpha   90.00
_cell.angle_beta   90.00
_cell.angle_gamma   90.00
#
_symmetry.space_group_name_H-M   'P 1'
#
loop_
_entity.id
_entity.type
_entity.pdbx_description
1 polymer ?
#
loop_
_entity_poly.entity_id
_entity_poly.type
_entity_poly.pdbx_seq_one_letter_code
_entity_poly.pdbx_strand_id
1 'polypeptide(L)'
;MRAEARHQLKEDRFSKATLQAAEKTVHWTQEHQSKLIAAAIAVLVIAAIAIGGWYYMQQQDEKASLDLAAAVRTLETPLRPAGTPAQPGFDSFESLTERATAARKQFQAILDKYPSTRTGKMARYFVGLTSAQLGDNAAAESNLQQAAGSSDSDLASLGKFALASVYRGENKDAQAIDLYKQLIDKPTTVVSKVMAQMELASFYESRQKPDEAKKIYEQVQKENPSTESASMAQRKAAALK
;
A
#
# COMPACT_ATOMS: atom_id res chain seq x y z
N MET A 1 40.65 40.81 -44.21
CA MET A 1 39.39 41.00 -45.01
C MET A 1 38.57 39.76 -45.36
N ARG A 2 39.10 38.53 -45.33
CA ARG A 2 38.30 37.32 -45.69
C ARG A 2 37.64 36.58 -44.50
N ALA A 3 38.02 36.82 -43.29
CA ALA A 3 37.44 36.17 -42.13
C ALA A 3 36.17 36.83 -41.59
N GLU A 4 36.14 38.16 -41.59
CA GLU A 4 34.96 38.95 -41.17
C GLU A 4 33.75 38.80 -42.11
N ALA A 5 34.00 38.74 -43.43
CA ALA A 5 32.92 38.47 -44.39
C ALA A 5 32.28 37.09 -44.24
N ARG A 6 33.01 36.06 -43.73
CA ARG A 6 32.46 34.73 -43.43
C ARG A 6 31.65 34.69 -42.15
N HIS A 7 31.99 35.55 -41.19
CA HIS A 7 31.24 35.65 -39.94
C HIS A 7 29.90 36.37 -40.17
N GLN A 8 29.88 37.46 -40.91
CA GLN A 8 28.66 38.18 -41.27
C GLN A 8 27.71 37.33 -42.14
N LEU A 9 28.23 36.51 -43.06
CA LEU A 9 27.42 35.61 -43.88
C LEU A 9 26.81 34.44 -43.07
N LYS A 10 27.43 34.02 -41.96
CA LYS A 10 26.88 33.02 -41.06
C LYS A 10 25.81 33.58 -40.13
N GLU A 11 26.02 34.80 -39.63
CA GLU A 11 25.00 35.50 -38.81
C GLU A 11 23.76 35.85 -39.65
N ASP A 12 23.92 36.30 -40.89
CA ASP A 12 22.81 36.57 -41.82
C ASP A 12 21.99 35.30 -42.15
N ARG A 13 22.64 34.15 -42.31
CA ARG A 13 21.94 32.89 -42.58
C ARG A 13 21.21 32.37 -41.35
N PHE A 14 21.78 32.50 -40.17
CA PHE A 14 21.15 32.11 -38.91
C PHE A 14 19.95 33.07 -38.59
N SER A 15 20.15 34.36 -38.76
CA SER A 15 19.12 35.38 -38.60
C SER A 15 17.96 35.18 -39.58
N LYS A 16 18.22 34.92 -40.85
CA LYS A 16 17.19 34.61 -41.84
C LYS A 16 16.44 33.33 -41.56
N ALA A 17 17.14 32.26 -41.11
CA ALA A 17 16.52 30.99 -40.76
C ALA A 17 15.62 31.11 -39.50
N THR A 18 16.04 31.89 -38.50
CA THR A 18 15.22 32.18 -37.31
C THR A 18 14.02 33.05 -37.60
N LEU A 19 14.17 34.06 -38.46
CA LEU A 19 13.05 34.91 -38.92
C LEU A 19 12.03 34.10 -39.72
N GLN A 20 12.48 33.29 -40.68
CA GLN A 20 11.59 32.43 -41.46
C GLN A 20 10.89 31.35 -40.61
N ALA A 21 11.57 30.80 -39.59
CA ALA A 21 10.95 29.89 -38.64
C ALA A 21 9.90 30.62 -37.77
N ALA A 22 10.20 31.82 -37.32
CA ALA A 22 9.26 32.65 -36.58
C ALA A 22 8.02 33.04 -37.42
N GLU A 23 8.21 33.49 -38.67
CA GLU A 23 7.10 33.82 -39.58
C GLU A 23 6.22 32.59 -39.87
N LYS A 24 6.82 31.42 -40.13
CA LYS A 24 6.07 30.16 -40.32
C LYS A 24 5.27 29.79 -39.07
N THR A 25 5.86 29.96 -37.89
CA THR A 25 5.19 29.64 -36.62
C THR A 25 4.01 30.62 -36.39
N VAL A 26 4.19 31.92 -36.65
CA VAL A 26 3.12 32.92 -36.53
C VAL A 26 1.98 32.65 -37.52
N HIS A 27 2.31 32.35 -38.80
CA HIS A 27 1.30 32.04 -39.81
C HIS A 27 0.52 30.77 -39.47
N TRP A 28 1.21 29.71 -39.07
CA TRP A 28 0.58 28.46 -38.61
C TRP A 28 -0.32 28.69 -37.39
N THR A 29 0.15 29.49 -36.42
CA THR A 29 -0.63 29.85 -35.23
C THR A 29 -1.90 30.64 -35.59
N GLN A 30 -1.82 31.55 -36.53
CA GLN A 30 -2.98 32.33 -36.99
C GLN A 30 -4.00 31.45 -37.72
N GLU A 31 -3.56 30.53 -38.58
CA GLU A 31 -4.45 29.61 -39.30
C GLU A 31 -5.13 28.59 -38.35
N HIS A 32 -4.47 28.26 -37.22
CA HIS A 32 -4.98 27.25 -36.28
C HIS A 32 -5.46 27.86 -34.95
N GLN A 33 -5.59 29.20 -34.88
CA GLN A 33 -5.90 29.92 -33.64
C GLN A 33 -7.15 29.37 -32.92
N SER A 34 -8.22 29.11 -33.65
CA SER A 34 -9.47 28.56 -33.07
C SER A 34 -9.27 27.15 -32.48
N LYS A 35 -8.48 26.30 -33.14
CA LYS A 35 -8.16 24.94 -32.65
C LYS A 35 -7.24 25.00 -31.44
N LEU A 36 -6.26 25.91 -31.43
CA LEU A 36 -5.36 26.11 -30.28
C LEU A 36 -6.11 26.65 -29.06
N ILE A 37 -7.01 27.62 -29.26
CA ILE A 37 -7.87 28.12 -28.18
C ILE A 37 -8.78 27.02 -27.66
N ALA A 38 -9.42 26.26 -28.54
CA ALA A 38 -10.26 25.13 -28.13
C ALA A 38 -9.47 24.06 -27.35
N ALA A 39 -8.25 23.73 -27.79
CA ALA A 39 -7.35 22.81 -27.08
C ALA A 39 -6.94 23.38 -25.71
N ALA A 40 -6.60 24.65 -25.62
CA ALA A 40 -6.25 25.29 -24.35
C ALA A 40 -7.45 25.29 -23.37
N ILE A 41 -8.66 25.57 -23.83
CA ILE A 41 -9.88 25.50 -23.02
C ILE A 41 -10.12 24.06 -22.55
N ALA A 42 -9.97 23.07 -23.44
CA ALA A 42 -10.12 21.68 -23.07
C ALA A 42 -9.12 21.25 -21.96
N VAL A 43 -7.86 21.65 -22.06
CA VAL A 43 -6.83 21.41 -21.04
C VAL A 43 -7.21 22.08 -19.72
N LEU A 44 -7.68 23.33 -19.76
CA LEU A 44 -8.12 24.03 -18.54
C LEU A 44 -9.32 23.35 -17.87
N VAL A 45 -10.29 22.90 -18.65
CA VAL A 45 -11.45 22.15 -18.13
C VAL A 45 -11.01 20.83 -17.49
N ILE A 46 -10.14 20.06 -18.16
CA ILE A 46 -9.59 18.82 -17.60
C ILE A 46 -8.82 19.09 -16.31
N ALA A 47 -8.00 20.14 -16.28
CA ALA A 47 -7.26 20.53 -15.08
C ALA A 47 -8.21 20.92 -13.93
N ALA A 48 -9.26 21.67 -14.21
CA ALA A 48 -10.26 22.07 -13.21
C ALA A 48 -11.01 20.84 -12.63
N ILE A 49 -11.40 19.88 -13.49
CA ILE A 49 -12.03 18.64 -13.06
C ILE A 49 -11.05 17.80 -12.20
N ALA A 50 -9.79 17.71 -12.61
CA ALA A 50 -8.77 16.96 -11.86
C ALA A 50 -8.51 17.56 -10.48
N ILE A 51 -8.38 18.89 -10.39
CA ILE A 51 -8.17 19.61 -9.12
C ILE A 51 -9.40 19.48 -8.22
N GLY A 52 -10.61 19.70 -8.77
CA GLY A 52 -11.86 19.56 -8.03
C GLY A 52 -12.09 18.12 -7.52
N GLY A 53 -11.81 17.14 -8.36
CA GLY A 53 -11.88 15.72 -8.00
C GLY A 53 -10.86 15.35 -6.91
N TRP A 54 -9.62 15.84 -7.03
CA TRP A 54 -8.59 15.64 -6.02
C TRP A 54 -8.97 16.25 -4.67
N TYR A 55 -9.46 17.51 -4.67
CA TYR A 55 -9.91 18.18 -3.45
C TYR A 55 -11.08 17.45 -2.78
N TYR A 56 -12.07 17.01 -3.59
CA TYR A 56 -13.19 16.21 -3.09
C TYR A 56 -12.73 14.89 -2.46
N MET A 57 -11.82 14.17 -3.14
CA MET A 57 -11.26 12.92 -2.62
C MET A 57 -10.51 13.12 -1.32
N GLN A 58 -9.71 14.19 -1.21
CA GLN A 58 -8.98 14.51 0.02
C GLN A 58 -9.93 14.80 1.19
N GLN A 59 -11.01 15.56 0.95
CA GLN A 59 -12.00 15.82 1.99
C GLN A 59 -12.74 14.55 2.44
N GLN A 60 -13.02 13.64 1.51
CA GLN A 60 -13.61 12.35 1.84
C GLN A 60 -12.64 11.46 2.62
N ASP A 61 -11.36 11.47 2.28
CA ASP A 61 -10.33 10.69 2.97
C ASP A 61 -10.12 11.19 4.41
N GLU A 62 -10.19 12.49 4.65
CA GLU A 62 -10.12 13.09 5.98
C GLU A 62 -11.30 12.61 6.87
N LYS A 63 -12.53 12.63 6.36
CA LYS A 63 -13.70 12.09 7.07
C LYS A 63 -13.55 10.60 7.35
N ALA A 64 -13.12 9.84 6.35
CA ALA A 64 -12.87 8.40 6.48
C ALA A 64 -11.82 8.10 7.54
N SER A 65 -10.78 8.94 7.69
CA SER A 65 -9.70 8.74 8.66
C SER A 65 -10.19 8.84 10.12
N LEU A 66 -11.15 9.73 10.39
CA LEU A 66 -11.77 9.84 11.71
C LEU A 66 -12.60 8.57 12.03
N ASP A 67 -13.40 8.12 11.05
CA ASP A 67 -14.18 6.90 11.18
C ASP A 67 -13.26 5.68 11.38
N LEU A 68 -12.13 5.62 10.63
CA LEU A 68 -11.13 4.55 10.77
C LEU A 68 -10.48 4.53 12.14
N ALA A 69 -10.09 5.70 12.65
CA ALA A 69 -9.50 5.81 13.98
C ALA A 69 -10.47 5.34 15.09
N ALA A 70 -11.77 5.58 14.94
CA ALA A 70 -12.79 5.06 15.84
C ALA A 70 -12.90 3.53 15.76
N ALA A 71 -12.90 2.97 14.54
CA ALA A 71 -12.96 1.53 14.34
C ALA A 71 -11.71 0.79 14.87
N VAL A 72 -10.52 1.38 14.72
CA VAL A 72 -9.26 0.85 15.28
C VAL A 72 -9.33 0.85 16.81
N ARG A 73 -9.82 1.92 17.42
CA ARG A 73 -10.04 1.96 18.89
C ARG A 73 -10.95 0.84 19.37
N THR A 74 -11.95 0.45 18.58
CA THR A 74 -12.80 -0.70 18.91
C THR A 74 -12.00 -2.00 18.99
N LEU A 75 -11.00 -2.21 18.12
CA LEU A 75 -10.09 -3.36 18.19
C LEU A 75 -9.16 -3.34 19.41
N GLU A 76 -8.80 -2.15 19.87
CA GLU A 76 -7.90 -1.93 21.01
C GLU A 76 -8.65 -1.94 22.36
N THR A 77 -9.99 -1.90 22.33
CA THR A 77 -10.81 -1.89 23.54
C THR A 77 -10.55 -3.13 24.40
N PRO A 78 -10.26 -2.98 25.70
CA PRO A 78 -10.02 -4.11 26.59
C PRO A 78 -11.25 -5.04 26.69
N LEU A 79 -10.98 -6.33 26.91
CA LEU A 79 -12.04 -7.26 27.24
C LEU A 79 -12.43 -7.12 28.71
N ARG A 80 -13.72 -7.13 28.99
CA ARG A 80 -14.22 -7.23 30.35
C ARG A 80 -14.24 -8.68 30.81
N PRO A 81 -14.12 -8.95 32.12
CA PRO A 81 -14.30 -10.30 32.65
C PRO A 81 -15.70 -10.85 32.33
N ALA A 82 -15.78 -12.12 31.98
CA ALA A 82 -17.05 -12.76 31.69
C ALA A 82 -18.06 -12.61 32.83
N GLY A 83 -19.32 -12.28 32.51
CA GLY A 83 -20.37 -12.07 33.49
C GLY A 83 -20.35 -10.70 34.19
N THR A 84 -19.40 -9.82 33.87
CA THR A 84 -19.38 -8.45 34.39
C THR A 84 -20.26 -7.54 33.51
N PRO A 85 -21.21 -6.80 34.07
CA PRO A 85 -22.03 -5.86 33.31
C PRO A 85 -21.17 -4.78 32.63
N ALA A 86 -21.55 -4.37 31.41
CA ALA A 86 -20.92 -3.24 30.75
C ALA A 86 -21.15 -1.96 31.61
N GLN A 87 -20.07 -1.19 31.80
CA GLN A 87 -20.19 0.08 32.53
C GLN A 87 -20.74 1.15 31.56
N PRO A 88 -21.77 1.92 31.95
CA PRO A 88 -22.28 3.00 31.13
C PRO A 88 -21.17 4.00 30.75
N GLY A 89 -21.07 4.33 29.48
CA GLY A 89 -20.06 5.28 28.96
C GLY A 89 -18.69 4.71 28.67
N PHE A 90 -18.45 3.40 28.89
CA PHE A 90 -17.21 2.73 28.53
C PHE A 90 -17.51 1.54 27.61
N ASP A 91 -17.00 1.61 26.38
CA ASP A 91 -17.07 0.48 25.47
C ASP A 91 -16.23 -0.67 26.03
N SER A 92 -16.80 -1.86 26.08
CA SER A 92 -16.11 -3.06 26.50
C SER A 92 -16.78 -4.29 25.91
N PHE A 93 -15.98 -5.33 25.64
CA PHE A 93 -16.44 -6.57 25.01
C PHE A 93 -16.14 -7.76 25.92
N GLU A 94 -17.00 -8.77 25.91
CA GLU A 94 -16.79 -10.00 26.69
C GLU A 94 -15.84 -10.97 26.00
N SER A 95 -15.73 -10.88 24.65
CA SER A 95 -14.92 -11.82 23.88
C SER A 95 -14.21 -11.13 22.72
N LEU A 96 -13.12 -11.78 22.26
CA LEU A 96 -12.43 -11.39 21.02
C LEU A 96 -13.37 -11.41 19.82
N THR A 97 -14.29 -12.38 19.78
CA THR A 97 -15.27 -12.54 18.70
C THR A 97 -16.26 -11.38 18.67
N GLU A 98 -16.79 -10.98 19.82
CA GLU A 98 -17.70 -9.83 19.92
C GLU A 98 -17.01 -8.55 19.45
N ARG A 99 -15.79 -8.29 19.94
CA ARG A 99 -14.97 -7.14 19.56
C ARG A 99 -14.64 -7.14 18.06
N ALA A 100 -14.19 -8.26 17.52
CA ALA A 100 -13.88 -8.37 16.10
C ALA A 100 -15.12 -8.18 15.22
N THR A 101 -16.28 -8.66 15.66
CA THR A 101 -17.55 -8.48 14.94
C THR A 101 -17.95 -7.02 14.90
N ALA A 102 -17.87 -6.30 16.03
CA ALA A 102 -18.17 -4.88 16.12
C ALA A 102 -17.19 -4.07 15.23
N ALA A 103 -15.90 -4.33 15.33
CA ALA A 103 -14.89 -3.66 14.53
C ALA A 103 -15.07 -3.94 13.02
N ARG A 104 -15.33 -5.19 12.63
CA ARG A 104 -15.59 -5.54 11.22
C ARG A 104 -16.76 -4.77 10.65
N LYS A 105 -17.83 -4.61 11.41
CA LYS A 105 -19.01 -3.83 10.98
C LYS A 105 -18.64 -2.37 10.73
N GLN A 106 -17.82 -1.77 11.59
CA GLN A 106 -17.37 -0.39 11.42
C GLN A 106 -16.44 -0.24 10.20
N PHE A 107 -15.45 -1.13 10.04
CA PHE A 107 -14.57 -1.11 8.87
C PHE A 107 -15.33 -1.34 7.56
N GLN A 108 -16.33 -2.23 7.55
CA GLN A 108 -17.18 -2.44 6.39
C GLN A 108 -17.97 -1.17 6.03
N ALA A 109 -18.53 -0.49 7.00
CA ALA A 109 -19.27 0.77 6.78
C ALA A 109 -18.34 1.87 6.18
N ILE A 110 -17.06 1.93 6.62
CA ILE A 110 -16.07 2.86 6.06
C ILE A 110 -15.77 2.48 4.60
N LEU A 111 -15.55 1.20 4.35
CA LEU A 111 -15.28 0.69 3.00
C LEU A 111 -16.44 0.98 2.04
N ASP A 112 -17.67 0.79 2.48
CA ASP A 112 -18.89 1.01 1.67
C ASP A 112 -19.10 2.50 1.37
N LYS A 113 -18.80 3.36 2.34
CA LYS A 113 -18.98 4.81 2.23
C LYS A 113 -17.85 5.51 1.46
N TYR A 114 -16.60 4.99 1.58
CA TYR A 114 -15.41 5.63 1.05
C TYR A 114 -14.52 4.67 0.22
N PRO A 115 -15.05 3.90 -0.72
CA PRO A 115 -14.35 2.75 -1.34
C PRO A 115 -13.08 3.14 -2.12
N SER A 116 -13.03 4.38 -2.64
CA SER A 116 -11.95 4.86 -3.50
C SER A 116 -10.88 5.65 -2.76
N THR A 117 -11.11 6.05 -1.51
CA THR A 117 -10.13 6.79 -0.71
C THR A 117 -9.01 5.86 -0.23
N ARG A 118 -7.87 6.46 0.16
CA ARG A 118 -6.76 5.71 0.77
C ARG A 118 -7.22 5.02 2.04
N THR A 119 -7.97 5.74 2.87
CA THR A 119 -8.52 5.24 4.14
C THR A 119 -9.55 4.13 3.92
N GLY A 120 -10.41 4.23 2.90
CA GLY A 120 -11.36 3.15 2.56
C GLY A 120 -10.64 1.87 2.11
N LYS A 121 -9.55 2.00 1.36
CA LYS A 121 -8.70 0.85 1.01
C LYS A 121 -8.02 0.25 2.24
N MET A 122 -7.60 1.07 3.21
CA MET A 122 -7.09 0.60 4.49
C MET A 122 -8.18 -0.10 5.31
N ALA A 123 -9.40 0.42 5.31
CA ALA A 123 -10.54 -0.24 5.96
C ALA A 123 -10.79 -1.64 5.37
N ARG A 124 -10.63 -1.83 4.05
CA ARG A 124 -10.69 -3.15 3.40
C ARG A 124 -9.68 -4.13 4.00
N TYR A 125 -8.45 -3.70 4.21
CA TYR A 125 -7.43 -4.51 4.87
C TYR A 125 -7.89 -4.95 6.26
N PHE A 126 -8.46 -4.04 7.05
CA PHE A 126 -9.00 -4.37 8.38
C PHE A 126 -10.24 -5.27 8.34
N VAL A 127 -11.11 -5.12 7.31
CA VAL A 127 -12.20 -6.10 7.07
C VAL A 127 -11.61 -7.50 6.86
N GLY A 128 -10.54 -7.61 6.07
CA GLY A 128 -9.85 -8.88 5.85
C GLY A 128 -9.27 -9.47 7.13
N LEU A 129 -8.57 -8.67 7.93
CA LEU A 129 -8.00 -9.11 9.22
C LEU A 129 -9.08 -9.57 10.20
N THR A 130 -10.13 -8.78 10.36
CA THR A 130 -11.22 -9.12 11.28
C THR A 130 -12.04 -10.33 10.80
N SER A 131 -12.18 -10.51 9.49
CA SER A 131 -12.78 -11.71 8.91
C SER A 131 -11.95 -12.96 9.21
N ALA A 132 -10.61 -12.88 9.07
CA ALA A 132 -9.71 -13.99 9.44
C ALA A 132 -9.82 -14.32 10.93
N GLN A 133 -9.89 -13.31 11.79
CA GLN A 133 -10.06 -13.49 13.24
C GLN A 133 -11.39 -14.17 13.60
N LEU A 134 -12.43 -13.95 12.81
CA LEU A 134 -13.75 -14.55 12.96
C LEU A 134 -13.87 -15.93 12.29
N GLY A 135 -12.83 -16.43 11.61
CA GLY A 135 -12.84 -17.69 10.87
C GLY A 135 -13.56 -17.60 9.51
N ASP A 136 -13.94 -16.41 9.07
CA ASP A 136 -14.51 -16.18 7.74
C ASP A 136 -13.38 -16.06 6.70
N ASN A 137 -12.75 -17.20 6.41
CA ASN A 137 -11.56 -17.24 5.56
C ASN A 137 -11.84 -16.77 4.13
N ALA A 138 -13.03 -17.00 3.60
CA ALA A 138 -13.39 -16.57 2.25
C ALA A 138 -13.43 -15.04 2.15
N ALA A 139 -14.07 -14.37 3.11
CA ALA A 139 -14.09 -12.92 3.19
C ALA A 139 -12.68 -12.36 3.48
N ALA A 140 -11.90 -13.01 4.34
CA ALA A 140 -10.51 -12.63 4.62
C ALA A 140 -9.66 -12.67 3.36
N GLU A 141 -9.65 -13.79 2.64
CA GLU A 141 -8.90 -13.96 1.39
C GLU A 141 -9.28 -12.91 0.37
N SER A 142 -10.58 -12.74 0.08
CA SER A 142 -11.06 -11.77 -0.91
C SER A 142 -10.63 -10.34 -0.60
N ASN A 143 -10.79 -9.89 0.65
CA ASN A 143 -10.44 -8.51 1.03
C ASN A 143 -8.91 -8.30 1.09
N LEU A 144 -8.16 -9.27 1.60
CA LEU A 144 -6.70 -9.19 1.68
C LEU A 144 -6.04 -9.29 0.30
N GLN A 145 -6.58 -10.07 -0.64
CA GLN A 145 -6.11 -10.09 -2.03
C GLN A 145 -6.26 -8.71 -2.70
N GLN A 146 -7.39 -8.04 -2.47
CA GLN A 146 -7.59 -6.69 -3.00
C GLN A 146 -6.64 -5.67 -2.34
N ALA A 147 -6.38 -5.79 -1.04
CA ALA A 147 -5.38 -4.97 -0.36
C ALA A 147 -3.96 -5.25 -0.90
N ALA A 148 -3.60 -6.51 -1.12
CA ALA A 148 -2.32 -6.94 -1.68
C ALA A 148 -2.09 -6.45 -3.12
N GLY A 149 -3.16 -6.20 -3.87
CA GLY A 149 -3.14 -5.61 -5.21
C GLY A 149 -3.15 -4.07 -5.24
N SER A 150 -3.05 -3.41 -4.10
CA SER A 150 -3.06 -1.94 -4.02
C SER A 150 -1.86 -1.32 -4.75
N SER A 151 -2.08 -0.14 -5.34
CA SER A 151 -0.99 0.71 -5.86
C SER A 151 -0.16 1.37 -4.73
N ASP A 152 -0.68 1.46 -3.51
CA ASP A 152 0.06 1.88 -2.33
C ASP A 152 0.92 0.69 -1.85
N SER A 153 2.24 0.84 -1.93
CA SER A 153 3.20 -0.23 -1.64
C SER A 153 3.13 -0.73 -0.20
N ASP A 154 2.85 0.16 0.75
CA ASP A 154 2.76 -0.17 2.16
C ASP A 154 1.48 -0.98 2.43
N LEU A 155 0.34 -0.54 1.90
CA LEU A 155 -0.90 -1.28 1.98
C LEU A 155 -0.81 -2.64 1.26
N ALA A 156 -0.18 -2.69 0.08
CA ALA A 156 0.04 -3.93 -0.65
C ALA A 156 0.89 -4.92 0.14
N SER A 157 1.94 -4.46 0.80
CA SER A 157 2.79 -5.31 1.63
C SER A 157 2.08 -5.82 2.88
N LEU A 158 1.29 -4.97 3.57
CA LEU A 158 0.43 -5.38 4.67
C LEU A 158 -0.60 -6.44 4.23
N GLY A 159 -1.25 -6.20 3.08
CA GLY A 159 -2.20 -7.15 2.50
C GLY A 159 -1.58 -8.51 2.20
N LYS A 160 -0.40 -8.53 1.57
CA LYS A 160 0.34 -9.77 1.29
C LYS A 160 0.75 -10.49 2.56
N PHE A 161 1.23 -9.76 3.56
CA PHE A 161 1.67 -10.34 4.83
C PHE A 161 0.51 -11.01 5.58
N ALA A 162 -0.63 -10.33 5.67
CA ALA A 162 -1.83 -10.87 6.29
C ALA A 162 -2.42 -12.05 5.49
N LEU A 163 -2.43 -11.95 4.15
CA LEU A 163 -2.91 -13.01 3.27
C LEU A 163 -2.04 -14.28 3.38
N ALA A 164 -0.71 -14.13 3.50
CA ALA A 164 0.18 -15.25 3.74
C ALA A 164 -0.15 -15.97 5.05
N SER A 165 -0.54 -15.22 6.09
CA SER A 165 -0.99 -15.81 7.36
C SER A 165 -2.31 -16.59 7.21
N VAL A 166 -3.27 -16.07 6.43
CA VAL A 166 -4.53 -16.78 6.12
C VAL A 166 -4.22 -18.07 5.35
N TYR A 167 -3.39 -18.03 4.31
CA TYR A 167 -3.00 -19.20 3.53
C TYR A 167 -2.26 -20.24 4.38
N ARG A 168 -1.41 -19.80 5.32
CA ARG A 168 -0.79 -20.70 6.30
C ARG A 168 -1.83 -21.45 7.14
N GLY A 169 -2.87 -20.76 7.60
CA GLY A 169 -3.98 -21.35 8.36
C GLY A 169 -4.81 -22.34 7.56
N GLU A 170 -4.95 -22.13 6.26
CA GLU A 170 -5.69 -22.97 5.33
C GLU A 170 -4.87 -24.11 4.70
N ASN A 171 -3.59 -24.25 5.08
CA ASN A 171 -2.64 -25.20 4.49
C ASN A 171 -2.38 -24.96 2.98
N LYS A 172 -2.58 -23.75 2.50
CA LYS A 172 -2.22 -23.29 1.16
C LYS A 172 -0.74 -22.89 1.12
N ASP A 173 0.13 -23.85 1.41
CA ASP A 173 1.55 -23.63 1.71
C ASP A 173 2.32 -22.94 0.59
N ALA A 174 2.10 -23.36 -0.67
CA ALA A 174 2.79 -22.79 -1.81
C ALA A 174 2.47 -21.28 -1.96
N GLN A 175 1.21 -20.90 -1.75
CA GLN A 175 0.75 -19.51 -1.86
C GLN A 175 1.32 -18.66 -0.71
N ALA A 176 1.35 -19.20 0.52
CA ALA A 176 1.94 -18.51 1.66
C ALA A 176 3.44 -18.24 1.44
N ILE A 177 4.20 -19.25 1.00
CA ILE A 177 5.63 -19.14 0.71
C ILE A 177 5.90 -18.11 -0.37
N ASP A 178 5.11 -18.11 -1.45
CA ASP A 178 5.26 -17.16 -2.56
C ASP A 178 5.08 -15.71 -2.09
N LEU A 179 4.06 -15.44 -1.27
CA LEU A 179 3.83 -14.11 -0.72
C LEU A 179 4.97 -13.66 0.20
N TYR A 180 5.48 -14.53 1.09
CA TYR A 180 6.63 -14.18 1.92
C TYR A 180 7.88 -13.90 1.07
N LYS A 181 8.14 -14.67 0.01
CA LYS A 181 9.25 -14.40 -0.92
C LYS A 181 9.11 -13.06 -1.62
N GLN A 182 7.89 -12.72 -2.11
CA GLN A 182 7.64 -11.41 -2.69
C GLN A 182 7.92 -10.25 -1.72
N LEU A 183 7.60 -10.43 -0.43
CA LEU A 183 7.87 -9.43 0.62
C LEU A 183 9.37 -9.33 0.94
N ILE A 184 10.11 -10.44 0.89
CA ILE A 184 11.56 -10.47 1.05
C ILE A 184 12.26 -9.74 -0.10
N ASP A 185 11.76 -9.94 -1.33
CA ASP A 185 12.34 -9.35 -2.55
C ASP A 185 12.02 -7.86 -2.68
N LYS A 186 10.85 -7.43 -2.18
CA LYS A 186 10.37 -6.05 -2.23
C LYS A 186 9.90 -5.58 -0.85
N PRO A 187 10.83 -5.37 0.09
CA PRO A 187 10.48 -4.91 1.44
C PRO A 187 9.98 -3.46 1.42
N THR A 188 9.17 -3.11 2.42
CA THR A 188 8.68 -1.75 2.66
C THR A 188 9.03 -1.29 4.08
N THR A 189 8.66 -0.05 4.43
CA THR A 189 8.84 0.46 5.79
C THR A 189 7.95 -0.25 6.81
N VAL A 190 6.78 -0.71 6.38
CA VAL A 190 5.79 -1.39 7.26
C VAL A 190 5.96 -2.91 7.32
N VAL A 191 6.52 -3.52 6.26
CA VAL A 191 6.88 -4.94 6.24
C VAL A 191 8.34 -5.07 5.78
N SER A 192 9.24 -5.12 6.75
CA SER A 192 10.67 -5.22 6.47
C SER A 192 11.06 -6.61 5.94
N LYS A 193 12.22 -6.67 5.22
CA LYS A 193 12.79 -7.93 4.76
C LYS A 193 12.97 -8.93 5.92
N VAL A 194 13.50 -8.45 7.04
CA VAL A 194 13.73 -9.28 8.24
C VAL A 194 12.42 -9.84 8.79
N MET A 195 11.36 -9.02 8.85
CA MET A 195 10.04 -9.50 9.29
C MET A 195 9.52 -10.62 8.40
N ALA A 196 9.57 -10.44 7.08
CA ALA A 196 9.12 -11.46 6.13
C ALA A 196 9.98 -12.73 6.19
N GLN A 197 11.30 -12.61 6.36
CA GLN A 197 12.21 -13.76 6.55
C GLN A 197 11.89 -14.52 7.83
N MET A 198 11.70 -13.83 8.94
CA MET A 198 11.37 -14.45 10.23
C MET A 198 10.05 -15.21 10.19
N GLU A 199 9.03 -14.65 9.52
CA GLU A 199 7.75 -15.34 9.36
C GLU A 199 7.84 -16.53 8.41
N LEU A 200 8.61 -16.45 7.33
CA LEU A 200 8.85 -17.59 6.44
C LEU A 200 9.60 -18.72 7.16
N ALA A 201 10.60 -18.39 7.97
CA ALA A 201 11.31 -19.37 8.77
C ALA A 201 10.38 -20.04 9.81
N SER A 202 9.56 -19.25 10.51
CA SER A 202 8.54 -19.76 11.44
C SER A 202 7.49 -20.63 10.73
N PHE A 203 7.13 -20.28 9.48
CA PHE A 203 6.28 -21.12 8.65
C PHE A 203 6.91 -22.48 8.40
N TYR A 204 8.19 -22.56 8.00
CA TYR A 204 8.89 -23.81 7.77
C TYR A 204 9.03 -24.63 9.05
N GLU A 205 9.30 -24.02 10.20
CA GLU A 205 9.24 -24.70 11.51
C GLU A 205 7.89 -25.38 11.72
N SER A 206 6.80 -24.65 11.50
CA SER A 206 5.44 -25.19 11.71
C SER A 206 5.09 -26.34 10.76
N ARG A 207 5.81 -26.47 9.64
CA ARG A 207 5.65 -27.55 8.65
C ARG A 207 6.69 -28.66 8.82
N GLN A 208 7.42 -28.69 9.94
CA GLN A 208 8.46 -29.68 10.23
C GLN A 208 9.56 -29.72 9.16
N LYS A 209 9.95 -28.55 8.69
CA LYS A 209 11.05 -28.34 7.72
C LYS A 209 12.19 -27.55 8.37
N PRO A 210 12.92 -28.17 9.34
CA PRO A 210 13.92 -27.46 10.13
C PRO A 210 15.11 -26.97 9.31
N ASP A 211 15.50 -27.68 8.26
CA ASP A 211 16.63 -27.29 7.43
C ASP A 211 16.36 -26.01 6.64
N GLU A 212 15.15 -25.87 6.11
CA GLU A 212 14.72 -24.66 5.42
C GLU A 212 14.59 -23.46 6.37
N ALA A 213 14.02 -23.69 7.55
CA ALA A 213 13.91 -22.67 8.58
C ALA A 213 15.27 -22.17 9.04
N LYS A 214 16.20 -23.10 9.32
CA LYS A 214 17.55 -22.82 9.77
C LYS A 214 18.33 -21.96 8.77
N LYS A 215 18.26 -22.30 7.47
CA LYS A 215 18.90 -21.49 6.40
C LYS A 215 18.45 -20.03 6.43
N ILE A 216 17.16 -19.80 6.61
CA ILE A 216 16.62 -18.44 6.65
C ILE A 216 17.05 -17.71 7.92
N TYR A 217 17.05 -18.36 9.09
CA TYR A 217 17.54 -17.76 10.33
C TYR A 217 19.03 -17.40 10.25
N GLU A 218 19.86 -18.29 9.70
CA GLU A 218 21.28 -18.01 9.47
C GLU A 218 21.47 -16.83 8.49
N GLN A 219 20.63 -16.72 7.49
CA GLN A 219 20.64 -15.57 6.58
C GLN A 219 20.29 -14.27 7.31
N VAL A 220 19.23 -14.26 8.14
CA VAL A 220 18.86 -13.07 8.95
C VAL A 220 20.03 -12.65 9.84
N GLN A 221 20.67 -13.60 10.50
CA GLN A 221 21.83 -13.33 11.35
C GLN A 221 23.01 -12.70 10.57
N LYS A 222 23.30 -13.24 9.38
CA LYS A 222 24.40 -12.77 8.52
C LYS A 222 24.11 -11.36 7.95
N GLU A 223 22.89 -11.11 7.53
CA GLU A 223 22.50 -9.84 6.89
C GLU A 223 22.29 -8.70 7.91
N ASN A 224 21.99 -9.01 9.17
CA ASN A 224 21.64 -8.02 10.19
C ASN A 224 22.48 -8.21 11.49
N PRO A 225 23.80 -8.27 11.43
CA PRO A 225 24.62 -8.55 12.60
C PRO A 225 24.37 -7.51 13.71
N SER A 226 24.40 -7.94 14.94
CA SER A 226 24.24 -7.09 16.15
C SER A 226 22.84 -6.50 16.35
N THR A 227 21.81 -7.01 15.64
CA THR A 227 20.42 -6.65 15.89
C THR A 227 19.72 -7.64 16.82
N GLU A 228 18.62 -7.20 17.42
CA GLU A 228 17.76 -8.11 18.22
C GLU A 228 17.21 -9.26 17.37
N SER A 229 16.80 -8.95 16.11
CA SER A 229 16.32 -9.94 15.17
C SER A 229 17.39 -11.00 14.85
N ALA A 230 18.65 -10.61 14.70
CA ALA A 230 19.76 -11.57 14.52
C ALA A 230 19.96 -12.47 15.75
N SER A 231 19.89 -11.89 16.94
CA SER A 231 19.98 -12.64 18.19
C SER A 231 18.81 -13.62 18.37
N MET A 232 17.61 -13.21 17.97
CA MET A 232 16.42 -14.08 17.97
C MET A 232 16.59 -15.20 16.94
N ALA A 233 17.00 -14.89 15.71
CA ALA A 233 17.25 -15.86 14.65
C ALA A 233 18.31 -16.89 15.06
N GLN A 234 19.39 -16.45 15.74
CA GLN A 234 20.43 -17.34 16.26
C GLN A 234 19.87 -18.35 17.29
N ARG A 235 19.06 -17.86 18.24
CA ARG A 235 18.43 -18.76 19.24
C ARG A 235 17.49 -19.76 18.57
N LYS A 236 16.70 -19.30 17.59
CA LYS A 236 15.79 -20.14 16.82
C LYS A 236 16.54 -21.20 16.02
N ALA A 237 17.58 -20.82 15.27
CA ALA A 237 18.40 -21.76 14.50
C ALA A 237 19.08 -22.81 15.38
N ALA A 238 19.57 -22.43 16.57
CA ALA A 238 20.19 -23.35 17.52
C ALA A 238 19.20 -24.36 18.16
N ALA A 239 17.93 -24.01 18.24
CA ALA A 239 16.87 -24.87 18.76
C ALA A 239 16.40 -25.94 17.76
N LEU A 240 16.66 -25.74 16.46
CA LEU A 240 16.30 -26.70 15.41
C LEU A 240 17.33 -27.84 15.35
N LYS A 241 16.84 -29.03 15.61
CA LYS A 241 17.64 -30.27 15.59
C LYS A 241 17.42 -30.99 14.26
#